data_15019bff63febe92491f5af1254b617f
#
_entry.id   15019bff63febe92491f5af1254b617f
#
_cell.length_a   1.000
_cell.length_b   1.000
_cell.length_c   1.000
_cell.angle_alpha   90.00
_cell.angle_beta   90.00
_cell.angle_gamma   90.00
#
_symmetry.space_group_name_H-M   'P 1'
#
loop_
_entity.id
_entity.type
_entity.pdbx_description
1 polymer ?
#
loop_
_entity_poly.entity_id
_entity_poly.type
_entity_poly.pdbx_seq_one_letter_code
_entity_poly.pdbx_strand_id
1 'polypeptide(L)'
;MSDQAQQPAPEPKASSTQAQDSTSMRKYLGRAVNVLKDFGVDSSNTAPQELISLLEDVKHLDEAKVLAIADVIQHMSAFNALVRENVEGISVGDRYMSITQMFDSVREDSKRLINQLDDGKISGTEKVSNWWMKMRRGTPSDRFEKIVEVYSEVAKDTKEQLKREEAIMEGYIDFRFALKEAEILARDLFDTQVPILEQAKVSLSETQDALDAYSGDDESEKSRLELTRDEARYSFEKEDATYQLLKDIAENLEVGYDVGETLITKLKQTHDVKERVYRRAVTFFTTNDHSIIRTHTLRIDCHASATPRNLSCLLYTSDAADE
;
A
#
# COMPACT_ATOMS: atom_id res chain seq x y z
N MET A 1 4.23 71.01 -22.42
CA MET A 1 5.35 70.11 -22.17
C MET A 1 4.93 69.16 -21.07
N SER A 2 4.37 68.04 -21.48
CA SER A 2 3.88 67.02 -20.55
C SER A 2 4.69 65.77 -20.81
N ASP A 3 5.49 65.42 -19.82
CA ASP A 3 6.36 64.26 -19.79
C ASP A 3 5.50 63.03 -19.40
N GLN A 4 5.27 62.11 -20.34
CA GLN A 4 4.64 60.86 -20.08
C GLN A 4 5.74 59.81 -19.86
N ALA A 5 5.95 59.46 -18.60
CA ALA A 5 6.79 58.33 -18.22
C ALA A 5 6.12 57.01 -18.68
N GLN A 6 6.79 56.30 -19.58
CA GLN A 6 6.47 54.94 -20.01
C GLN A 6 6.74 53.97 -18.85
N GLN A 7 5.68 53.29 -18.36
CA GLN A 7 5.80 52.12 -17.48
C GLN A 7 6.38 50.94 -18.28
N PRO A 8 7.36 50.22 -17.73
CA PRO A 8 7.84 48.99 -18.33
C PRO A 8 6.78 47.86 -18.21
N ALA A 9 6.67 47.08 -19.27
CA ALA A 9 5.78 45.93 -19.35
C ALA A 9 6.14 44.89 -18.30
N PRO A 10 5.15 44.16 -17.75
CA PRO A 10 5.43 43.12 -16.75
C PRO A 10 6.14 41.92 -17.39
N GLU A 11 7.26 41.52 -16.80
CA GLU A 11 8.00 40.32 -17.16
C GLU A 11 7.15 39.06 -16.90
N PRO A 12 7.30 37.98 -17.69
CA PRO A 12 6.52 36.77 -17.56
C PRO A 12 6.93 36.01 -16.27
N LYS A 13 5.96 35.81 -15.38
CA LYS A 13 6.10 35.07 -14.09
C LYS A 13 6.21 33.55 -14.25
N ALA A 14 6.67 33.00 -15.37
CA ALA A 14 6.66 31.57 -15.65
C ALA A 14 7.77 30.75 -14.96
N SER A 15 8.89 31.35 -14.55
CA SER A 15 10.05 30.59 -14.06
C SER A 15 10.02 30.22 -12.57
N SER A 16 9.19 30.89 -11.75
CA SER A 16 9.15 30.63 -10.30
C SER A 16 8.25 29.45 -9.91
N THR A 17 7.23 29.14 -10.66
CA THR A 17 6.29 28.05 -10.40
C THR A 17 6.93 26.70 -10.73
N GLN A 18 7.63 26.60 -11.84
CA GLN A 18 8.27 25.35 -12.30
C GLN A 18 9.40 24.85 -11.37
N ALA A 19 10.18 25.76 -10.78
CA ALA A 19 11.21 25.39 -9.81
C ALA A 19 10.63 24.92 -8.45
N GLN A 20 9.43 25.37 -8.10
CA GLN A 20 8.72 24.93 -6.89
C GLN A 20 8.11 23.54 -7.07
N ASP A 21 7.53 23.23 -8.21
CA ASP A 21 6.87 21.95 -8.50
C ASP A 21 7.87 20.78 -8.50
N SER A 22 9.02 20.93 -9.14
CA SER A 22 10.07 19.90 -9.13
C SER A 22 10.69 19.69 -7.75
N THR A 23 10.69 20.70 -6.88
CA THR A 23 11.19 20.61 -5.51
C THR A 23 10.20 19.87 -4.59
N SER A 24 8.90 20.11 -4.74
CA SER A 24 7.85 19.41 -3.98
C SER A 24 7.79 17.93 -4.36
N MET A 25 7.83 17.62 -5.63
CA MET A 25 7.87 16.25 -6.13
C MET A 25 9.04 15.45 -5.55
N ARG A 26 10.27 15.99 -5.61
CA ARG A 26 11.46 15.35 -5.03
C ARG A 26 11.32 15.12 -3.53
N LYS A 27 10.69 16.04 -2.81
CA LYS A 27 10.42 15.90 -1.37
C LYS A 27 9.44 14.75 -1.10
N TYR A 28 8.34 14.66 -1.84
CA TYR A 28 7.39 13.55 -1.71
C TYR A 28 8.03 12.21 -2.08
N LEU A 29 8.69 12.15 -3.24
CA LEU A 29 9.37 10.94 -3.69
C LEU A 29 10.47 10.51 -2.69
N GLY A 30 11.26 11.45 -2.16
CA GLY A 30 12.29 11.14 -1.17
C GLY A 30 11.75 10.53 0.12
N ARG A 31 10.60 11.01 0.63
CA ARG A 31 9.94 10.41 1.80
C ARG A 31 9.42 9.02 1.48
N ALA A 32 8.77 8.88 0.34
CA ALA A 32 8.26 7.61 -0.13
C ALA A 32 9.38 6.56 -0.27
N VAL A 33 10.46 6.89 -0.96
CA VAL A 33 11.62 5.99 -1.17
C VAL A 33 12.27 5.58 0.17
N ASN A 34 12.30 6.46 1.17
CA ASN A 34 12.79 6.08 2.49
C ASN A 34 11.93 4.96 3.12
N VAL A 35 10.61 4.99 2.93
CA VAL A 35 9.72 3.90 3.38
C VAL A 35 10.07 2.59 2.68
N LEU A 36 10.31 2.58 1.35
CA LEU A 36 10.77 1.37 0.66
C LEU A 36 12.06 0.81 1.26
N LYS A 37 13.04 1.68 1.55
CA LYS A 37 14.33 1.29 2.16
C LYS A 37 14.15 0.72 3.57
N ASP A 38 13.28 1.33 4.39
CA ASP A 38 12.98 0.86 5.74
C ASP A 38 12.38 -0.56 5.75
N PHE A 39 11.69 -0.91 4.66
CA PHE A 39 11.15 -2.27 4.45
C PHE A 39 12.08 -3.19 3.65
N GLY A 40 13.32 -2.75 3.36
CA GLY A 40 14.31 -3.55 2.65
C GLY A 40 14.01 -3.76 1.17
N VAL A 41 13.14 -2.93 0.58
CA VAL A 41 12.80 -2.99 -0.84
C VAL A 41 13.80 -2.12 -1.62
N ASP A 42 14.62 -2.76 -2.44
CA ASP A 42 15.51 -2.05 -3.36
C ASP A 42 14.73 -1.71 -4.64
N SER A 43 14.48 -0.43 -4.84
CA SER A 43 13.77 0.10 -5.99
C SER A 43 14.68 0.63 -7.09
N SER A 44 16.00 0.55 -6.91
CA SER A 44 16.98 1.17 -7.81
C SER A 44 17.06 0.52 -9.21
N ASN A 45 16.40 -0.63 -9.44
CA ASN A 45 16.48 -1.37 -10.70
C ASN A 45 15.15 -2.02 -11.09
N THR A 46 14.01 -1.41 -10.78
CA THR A 46 12.68 -1.98 -11.02
C THR A 46 12.00 -1.50 -12.30
N ALA A 47 12.49 -0.40 -12.91
CA ALA A 47 11.94 0.06 -14.19
C ALA A 47 12.52 -0.73 -15.37
N PRO A 48 11.71 -1.03 -16.39
CA PRO A 48 12.20 -1.60 -17.63
C PRO A 48 13.23 -0.68 -18.26
N GLN A 49 14.39 -1.23 -18.61
CA GLN A 49 15.50 -0.48 -19.26
C GLN A 49 15.04 0.18 -20.57
N GLU A 50 14.13 -0.48 -21.29
CA GLU A 50 13.53 0.01 -22.52
C GLU A 50 12.77 1.34 -22.30
N LEU A 51 12.03 1.47 -21.20
CA LEU A 51 11.30 2.69 -20.89
C LEU A 51 12.25 3.85 -20.55
N ILE A 52 13.34 3.56 -19.84
CA ILE A 52 14.36 4.56 -19.53
C ILE A 52 15.04 5.05 -20.81
N SER A 53 15.35 4.15 -21.75
CA SER A 53 15.94 4.54 -23.04
C SER A 53 15.00 5.40 -23.89
N LEU A 54 13.70 5.08 -23.91
CA LEU A 54 12.69 5.91 -24.58
C LEU A 54 12.58 7.32 -23.97
N LEU A 55 12.68 7.44 -22.65
CA LEU A 55 12.72 8.75 -21.99
C LEU A 55 13.97 9.56 -22.34
N GLU A 56 15.09 8.89 -22.66
CA GLU A 56 16.29 9.58 -23.13
C GLU A 56 16.10 10.27 -24.49
N ASP A 57 15.28 9.71 -25.37
CA ASP A 57 14.99 10.28 -26.69
C ASP A 57 14.27 11.63 -26.61
N VAL A 58 13.52 11.88 -25.53
CA VAL A 58 12.75 13.12 -25.31
C VAL A 58 13.44 14.13 -24.37
N LYS A 59 14.65 13.84 -23.87
CA LYS A 59 15.43 14.75 -23.01
C LYS A 59 15.71 16.11 -23.63
N HIS A 60 15.76 16.17 -24.95
CA HIS A 60 16.03 17.40 -25.68
C HIS A 60 14.93 18.48 -25.50
N LEU A 61 13.71 18.11 -25.08
CA LEU A 61 12.61 19.03 -24.82
C LEU A 61 12.78 19.74 -23.47
N ASP A 62 13.02 19.00 -22.40
CA ASP A 62 13.32 19.50 -21.05
C ASP A 62 13.92 18.36 -20.20
N GLU A 63 15.26 18.34 -20.10
CA GLU A 63 15.98 17.30 -19.39
C GLU A 63 15.57 17.18 -17.91
N ALA A 64 15.30 18.31 -17.23
CA ALA A 64 14.95 18.30 -15.82
C ALA A 64 13.60 17.63 -15.57
N LYS A 65 12.61 17.90 -16.43
CA LYS A 65 11.28 17.26 -16.34
C LYS A 65 11.36 15.78 -16.68
N VAL A 66 12.07 15.41 -17.73
CA VAL A 66 12.23 14.00 -18.14
C VAL A 66 12.90 13.17 -17.07
N LEU A 67 13.98 13.66 -16.46
CA LEU A 67 14.65 12.96 -15.35
C LEU A 67 13.74 12.82 -14.13
N ALA A 68 12.94 13.83 -13.82
CA ALA A 68 12.00 13.78 -12.73
C ALA A 68 10.89 12.74 -12.97
N ILE A 69 10.36 12.65 -14.17
CA ILE A 69 9.38 11.62 -14.57
C ILE A 69 10.02 10.23 -14.49
N ALA A 70 11.22 10.03 -15.00
CA ALA A 70 11.95 8.77 -14.96
C ALA A 70 12.16 8.27 -13.54
N ASP A 71 12.51 9.15 -12.60
CA ASP A 71 12.73 8.84 -11.19
C ASP A 71 11.43 8.31 -10.52
N VAL A 72 10.28 8.91 -10.80
CA VAL A 72 8.99 8.41 -10.29
C VAL A 72 8.62 7.06 -10.89
N ILE A 73 8.75 6.90 -12.20
CA ILE A 73 8.42 5.64 -12.89
C ILE A 73 9.29 4.50 -12.38
N GLN A 74 10.55 4.75 -12.10
CA GLN A 74 11.49 3.76 -11.56
C GLN A 74 10.98 3.12 -10.26
N HIS A 75 10.29 3.87 -9.41
CA HIS A 75 9.84 3.41 -8.12
C HIS A 75 8.41 2.84 -8.12
N MET A 76 7.65 3.04 -9.19
CA MET A 76 6.22 2.68 -9.26
C MET A 76 5.97 1.18 -9.04
N SER A 77 6.76 0.33 -9.70
CA SER A 77 6.62 -1.13 -9.59
C SER A 77 6.88 -1.62 -8.16
N ALA A 78 7.93 -1.10 -7.52
CA ALA A 78 8.31 -1.46 -6.15
C ALA A 78 7.22 -1.08 -5.14
N PHE A 79 6.66 0.13 -5.26
CA PHE A 79 5.55 0.55 -4.40
C PHE A 79 4.29 -0.28 -4.58
N ASN A 80 3.89 -0.53 -5.82
CA ASN A 80 2.72 -1.34 -6.11
C ASN A 80 2.89 -2.78 -5.60
N ALA A 81 4.08 -3.35 -5.72
CA ALA A 81 4.39 -4.68 -5.17
C ALA A 81 4.30 -4.70 -3.64
N LEU A 82 4.91 -3.72 -2.95
CA LEU A 82 4.87 -3.62 -1.49
C LEU A 82 3.44 -3.50 -0.96
N VAL A 83 2.61 -2.66 -1.57
CA VAL A 83 1.21 -2.50 -1.16
C VAL A 83 0.42 -3.78 -1.42
N ARG A 84 0.59 -4.42 -2.58
CA ARG A 84 -0.10 -5.67 -2.91
C ARG A 84 0.24 -6.79 -1.93
N GLU A 85 1.51 -6.97 -1.60
CA GLU A 85 1.97 -7.95 -0.61
C GLU A 85 1.28 -7.76 0.75
N ASN A 86 1.12 -6.51 1.19
CA ASN A 86 0.48 -6.22 2.47
C ASN A 86 -1.07 -6.32 2.43
N VAL A 87 -1.68 -6.18 1.26
CA VAL A 87 -3.13 -6.45 1.06
C VAL A 87 -3.41 -7.96 1.09
N GLU A 88 -2.53 -8.77 0.50
CA GLU A 88 -2.69 -10.23 0.39
C GLU A 88 -2.21 -10.98 1.64
N GLY A 89 -1.50 -10.32 2.54
CA GLY A 89 -0.89 -10.92 3.73
C GLY A 89 -1.89 -11.59 4.69
N ILE A 90 -1.36 -12.43 5.57
CA ILE A 90 -2.05 -13.37 6.46
C ILE A 90 -3.27 -12.73 7.13
N SER A 91 -4.42 -13.41 7.01
CA SER A 91 -5.66 -13.03 7.69
C SER A 91 -5.47 -13.06 9.21
N VAL A 92 -5.37 -11.88 9.81
CA VAL A 92 -5.36 -11.72 11.29
C VAL A 92 -6.62 -12.36 11.89
N GLY A 93 -7.72 -12.37 11.13
CA GLY A 93 -8.98 -13.02 11.54
C GLY A 93 -8.81 -14.50 11.85
N ASP A 94 -8.03 -15.25 11.07
CA ASP A 94 -7.85 -16.71 11.26
C ASP A 94 -7.07 -17.01 12.55
N ARG A 95 -6.06 -16.18 12.87
CA ARG A 95 -5.31 -16.32 14.14
C ARG A 95 -6.20 -16.08 15.36
N TYR A 96 -7.05 -15.04 15.32
CA TYR A 96 -8.02 -14.78 16.40
C TYR A 96 -9.16 -15.80 16.43
N MET A 97 -9.55 -16.39 15.31
CA MET A 97 -10.54 -17.48 15.25
C MET A 97 -10.03 -18.73 15.97
N SER A 98 -8.75 -19.07 15.80
CA SER A 98 -8.12 -20.16 16.56
C SER A 98 -8.18 -19.92 18.08
N ILE A 99 -7.92 -18.70 18.54
CA ILE A 99 -8.05 -18.31 19.95
C ILE A 99 -9.50 -18.48 20.44
N THR A 100 -10.47 -18.04 19.64
CA THR A 100 -11.91 -18.18 19.97
C THR A 100 -12.31 -19.64 20.09
N GLN A 101 -11.86 -20.50 19.19
CA GLN A 101 -12.13 -21.94 19.25
C GLN A 101 -11.54 -22.60 20.50
N MET A 102 -10.32 -22.20 20.90
CA MET A 102 -9.72 -22.66 22.15
C MET A 102 -10.57 -22.24 23.37
N PHE A 103 -11.08 -21.01 23.36
CA PHE A 103 -11.95 -20.45 24.38
C PHE A 103 -13.28 -21.22 24.49
N ASP A 104 -13.94 -21.44 23.36
CA ASP A 104 -15.21 -22.21 23.34
C ASP A 104 -15.03 -23.63 23.86
N SER A 105 -13.91 -24.27 23.53
CA SER A 105 -13.58 -25.58 24.03
C SER A 105 -13.41 -25.60 25.57
N VAL A 106 -12.77 -24.59 26.17
CA VAL A 106 -12.65 -24.43 27.62
C VAL A 106 -14.02 -24.19 28.27
N ARG A 107 -14.83 -23.31 27.62
CA ARG A 107 -16.18 -22.98 28.12
C ARG A 107 -17.12 -24.19 28.13
N GLU A 108 -17.08 -25.03 27.09
CA GLU A 108 -17.91 -26.22 27.02
C GLU A 108 -17.52 -27.26 28.09
N ASP A 109 -16.22 -27.49 28.25
CA ASP A 109 -15.73 -28.42 29.28
C ASP A 109 -16.06 -27.89 30.68
N SER A 110 -15.94 -26.58 30.91
CA SER A 110 -16.32 -25.94 32.19
C SER A 110 -17.82 -26.04 32.45
N LYS A 111 -18.69 -25.81 31.47
CA LYS A 111 -20.14 -26.03 31.62
C LYS A 111 -20.49 -27.46 31.97
N ARG A 112 -19.83 -28.42 31.32
CA ARG A 112 -20.04 -29.84 31.61
C ARG A 112 -19.68 -30.17 33.07
N LEU A 113 -18.56 -29.66 33.56
CA LEU A 113 -18.13 -29.84 34.95
C LEU A 113 -19.09 -29.17 35.94
N ILE A 114 -19.61 -27.98 35.65
CA ILE A 114 -20.61 -27.31 36.50
C ILE A 114 -21.90 -28.09 36.55
N ASN A 115 -22.43 -28.56 35.41
CA ASN A 115 -23.65 -29.38 35.39
C ASN A 115 -23.52 -30.68 36.17
N GLN A 116 -22.35 -31.32 36.14
CA GLN A 116 -22.07 -32.52 36.98
C GLN A 116 -22.03 -32.21 38.47
N LEU A 117 -21.74 -30.97 38.84
CA LEU A 117 -21.74 -30.52 40.25
C LEU A 117 -23.15 -30.20 40.75
N ASP A 118 -24.02 -29.64 39.89
CA ASP A 118 -25.43 -29.32 40.26
C ASP A 118 -26.25 -30.57 40.59
N ASP A 119 -25.94 -31.71 39.95
CA ASP A 119 -26.59 -32.98 40.24
C ASP A 119 -26.12 -33.64 41.59
N GLY A 120 -25.16 -33.05 42.28
CA GLY A 120 -24.71 -33.39 43.64
C GLY A 120 -24.03 -34.76 43.78
N LYS A 121 -23.88 -35.54 42.71
CA LYS A 121 -23.21 -36.86 42.72
C LYS A 121 -22.48 -37.10 41.39
N ILE A 122 -21.15 -37.02 41.42
CA ILE A 122 -20.34 -37.42 40.28
C ILE A 122 -20.35 -38.93 40.15
N SER A 123 -20.93 -39.46 39.08
CA SER A 123 -20.99 -40.91 38.80
C SER A 123 -19.60 -41.49 38.49
N GLY A 124 -19.44 -42.80 38.60
CA GLY A 124 -18.18 -43.47 38.29
C GLY A 124 -17.73 -43.27 36.84
N THR A 125 -18.68 -43.21 35.90
CA THR A 125 -18.42 -42.96 34.48
C THR A 125 -17.97 -41.51 34.22
N GLU A 126 -18.50 -40.54 34.95
CA GLU A 126 -18.10 -39.14 34.88
C GLU A 126 -16.68 -38.90 35.41
N LYS A 127 -16.31 -39.62 36.50
CA LYS A 127 -14.94 -39.61 37.04
C LYS A 127 -13.91 -40.08 35.99
N VAL A 128 -14.23 -41.18 35.30
CA VAL A 128 -13.38 -41.70 34.22
C VAL A 128 -13.32 -40.73 33.04
N SER A 129 -14.45 -40.15 32.65
CA SER A 129 -14.52 -39.15 31.56
C SER A 129 -13.70 -37.90 31.90
N ASN A 130 -13.81 -37.38 33.12
CA ASN A 130 -13.07 -36.22 33.60
C ASN A 130 -11.55 -36.49 33.68
N TRP A 131 -11.18 -37.71 34.14
CA TRP A 131 -9.79 -38.15 34.16
C TRP A 131 -9.21 -38.25 32.75
N TRP A 132 -9.95 -38.82 31.78
CA TRP A 132 -9.57 -38.87 30.38
C TRP A 132 -9.45 -37.47 29.73
N MET A 133 -10.36 -36.56 30.06
CA MET A 133 -10.33 -35.17 29.61
C MET A 133 -9.07 -34.46 30.11
N LYS A 134 -8.78 -34.59 31.43
CA LYS A 134 -7.58 -34.02 32.06
C LYS A 134 -6.29 -34.58 31.45
N MET A 135 -6.24 -35.88 31.19
CA MET A 135 -5.07 -36.57 30.64
C MET A 135 -4.83 -36.19 29.17
N ARG A 136 -5.89 -35.94 28.39
CA ARG A 136 -5.80 -35.70 26.95
C ARG A 136 -5.73 -34.22 26.56
N ARG A 137 -6.38 -33.35 27.33
CA ARG A 137 -6.53 -31.92 27.01
C ARG A 137 -5.96 -30.95 28.04
N GLY A 138 -5.51 -31.44 29.20
CA GLY A 138 -5.11 -30.62 30.35
C GLY A 138 -6.31 -30.12 31.16
N THR A 139 -6.02 -29.41 32.24
CA THR A 139 -7.07 -28.77 33.05
C THR A 139 -7.60 -27.52 32.30
N PRO A 140 -8.85 -27.08 32.56
CA PRO A 140 -9.35 -25.81 32.04
C PRO A 140 -8.43 -24.63 32.36
N SER A 141 -7.78 -24.63 33.54
CA SER A 141 -6.82 -23.60 33.95
C SER A 141 -5.58 -23.58 33.07
N ASP A 142 -4.94 -24.75 32.86
CA ASP A 142 -3.73 -24.85 32.02
C ASP A 142 -4.01 -24.41 30.57
N ARG A 143 -5.20 -24.74 30.08
CA ARG A 143 -5.65 -24.37 28.73
C ARG A 143 -5.93 -22.89 28.63
N PHE A 144 -6.46 -22.27 29.66
CA PHE A 144 -6.69 -20.86 29.73
C PHE A 144 -5.37 -20.07 29.72
N GLU A 145 -4.39 -20.50 30.53
CA GLU A 145 -3.04 -19.87 30.50
C GLU A 145 -2.40 -19.93 29.11
N LYS A 146 -2.53 -21.07 28.43
CA LYS A 146 -2.08 -21.23 27.06
C LYS A 146 -2.80 -20.27 26.06
N ILE A 147 -4.11 -20.06 26.25
CA ILE A 147 -4.88 -19.12 25.44
C ILE A 147 -4.34 -17.68 25.64
N VAL A 148 -4.05 -17.29 26.87
CA VAL A 148 -3.51 -15.97 27.21
C VAL A 148 -2.12 -15.79 26.59
N GLU A 149 -1.27 -16.80 26.64
CA GLU A 149 0.07 -16.78 26.03
C GLU A 149 -0.04 -16.59 24.51
N VAL A 150 -0.83 -17.44 23.83
CA VAL A 150 -1.06 -17.33 22.37
C VAL A 150 -1.69 -15.99 21.99
N TYR A 151 -2.65 -15.50 22.79
CA TYR A 151 -3.23 -14.18 22.56
C TYR A 151 -2.19 -13.07 22.66
N SER A 152 -1.34 -13.10 23.69
CA SER A 152 -0.31 -12.07 23.91
C SER A 152 0.67 -12.01 22.73
N GLU A 153 1.08 -13.16 22.20
CA GLU A 153 1.93 -13.26 21.02
C GLU A 153 1.22 -12.69 19.77
N VAL A 154 0.00 -13.18 19.49
CA VAL A 154 -0.79 -12.71 18.34
C VAL A 154 -1.10 -11.22 18.42
N ALA A 155 -1.39 -10.70 19.62
CA ALA A 155 -1.65 -9.28 19.82
C ALA A 155 -0.40 -8.41 19.57
N LYS A 156 0.78 -8.87 20.01
CA LYS A 156 2.05 -8.20 19.74
C LYS A 156 2.33 -8.15 18.24
N ASP A 157 2.29 -9.30 17.57
CA ASP A 157 2.52 -9.41 16.13
C ASP A 157 1.54 -8.54 15.33
N THR A 158 0.25 -8.58 15.71
CA THR A 158 -0.78 -7.77 15.04
C THR A 158 -0.51 -6.28 15.20
N LYS A 159 -0.09 -5.84 16.38
CA LYS A 159 0.26 -4.43 16.62
C LYS A 159 1.46 -3.98 15.79
N GLU A 160 2.47 -4.83 15.66
CA GLU A 160 3.65 -4.55 14.83
C GLU A 160 3.27 -4.49 13.34
N GLN A 161 2.42 -5.42 12.89
CA GLN A 161 1.90 -5.43 11.52
C GLN A 161 1.05 -4.19 11.22
N LEU A 162 0.16 -3.77 12.12
CA LEU A 162 -0.64 -2.55 11.94
C LEU A 162 0.24 -1.30 11.80
N LYS A 163 1.28 -1.17 12.61
CA LYS A 163 2.25 -0.07 12.49
C LYS A 163 3.00 -0.10 11.16
N ARG A 164 3.36 -1.29 10.69
CA ARG A 164 4.02 -1.46 9.39
C ARG A 164 3.09 -1.02 8.26
N GLU A 165 1.83 -1.44 8.29
CA GLU A 165 0.83 -1.07 7.29
C GLU A 165 0.56 0.45 7.28
N GLU A 166 0.52 1.08 8.45
CA GLU A 166 0.38 2.54 8.59
C GLU A 166 1.54 3.29 7.93
N ALA A 167 2.78 2.89 8.18
CA ALA A 167 3.95 3.48 7.55
C ALA A 167 3.95 3.28 6.02
N ILE A 168 3.52 2.11 5.53
CA ILE A 168 3.38 1.85 4.10
C ILE A 168 2.31 2.75 3.49
N MET A 169 1.16 2.93 4.14
CA MET A 169 0.10 3.82 3.67
C MET A 169 0.57 5.27 3.57
N GLU A 170 1.27 5.78 4.57
CA GLU A 170 1.84 7.13 4.55
C GLU A 170 2.84 7.31 3.40
N GLY A 171 3.78 6.38 3.24
CA GLY A 171 4.75 6.41 2.15
C GLY A 171 4.09 6.31 0.77
N TYR A 172 3.05 5.50 0.64
CA TYR A 172 2.32 5.36 -0.60
C TYR A 172 1.50 6.61 -0.97
N ILE A 173 0.96 7.32 0.03
CA ILE A 173 0.29 8.62 -0.19
C ILE A 173 1.30 9.64 -0.73
N ASP A 174 2.49 9.73 -0.14
CA ASP A 174 3.56 10.58 -0.64
C ASP A 174 3.98 10.21 -2.06
N PHE A 175 4.11 8.91 -2.35
CA PHE A 175 4.39 8.43 -3.70
C PHE A 175 3.31 8.84 -4.72
N ARG A 176 2.03 8.74 -4.35
CA ARG A 176 0.93 9.19 -5.21
C ARG A 176 0.98 10.69 -5.52
N PHE A 177 1.38 11.52 -4.56
CA PHE A 177 1.60 12.94 -4.84
C PHE A 177 2.73 13.14 -5.85
N ALA A 178 3.86 12.44 -5.70
CA ALA A 178 4.95 12.50 -6.66
C ALA A 178 4.51 12.01 -8.06
N LEU A 179 3.69 10.95 -8.12
CA LEU A 179 3.14 10.41 -9.37
C LEU A 179 2.23 11.43 -10.08
N LYS A 180 1.38 12.15 -9.33
CA LYS A 180 0.51 13.19 -9.88
C LYS A 180 1.30 14.39 -10.41
N GLU A 181 2.34 14.78 -9.71
CA GLU A 181 3.23 15.84 -10.21
C GLU A 181 4.01 15.39 -11.45
N ALA A 182 4.44 14.13 -11.53
CA ALA A 182 5.07 13.58 -12.72
C ALA A 182 4.09 13.55 -13.93
N GLU A 183 2.82 13.22 -13.71
CA GLU A 183 1.78 13.32 -14.73
C GLU A 183 1.64 14.77 -15.26
N ILE A 184 1.62 15.76 -14.37
CA ILE A 184 1.54 17.18 -14.76
C ILE A 184 2.75 17.57 -15.60
N LEU A 185 3.96 17.15 -15.22
CA LEU A 185 5.17 17.41 -16.00
C LEU A 185 5.13 16.72 -17.37
N ALA A 186 4.61 15.49 -17.45
CA ALA A 186 4.47 14.77 -18.72
C ALA A 186 3.46 15.44 -19.65
N ARG A 187 2.33 15.94 -19.12
CA ARG A 187 1.35 16.72 -19.89
C ARG A 187 1.94 18.05 -20.40
N ASP A 188 2.75 18.71 -19.59
CA ASP A 188 3.41 19.96 -19.97
C ASP A 188 4.44 19.74 -21.12
N LEU A 189 5.19 18.62 -21.09
CA LEU A 189 6.04 18.20 -22.20
C LEU A 189 5.22 17.87 -23.46
N PHE A 190 4.12 17.16 -23.32
CA PHE A 190 3.20 16.83 -24.39
C PHE A 190 2.62 18.09 -25.04
N ASP A 191 2.15 19.06 -24.24
CA ASP A 191 1.61 20.34 -24.74
C ASP A 191 2.68 21.17 -25.48
N THR A 192 3.95 21.06 -25.06
CA THR A 192 5.09 21.67 -25.74
C THR A 192 5.36 21.02 -27.11
N GLN A 193 5.14 19.70 -27.23
CA GLN A 193 5.38 18.93 -28.46
C GLN A 193 4.29 19.17 -29.54
N VAL A 194 3.04 19.45 -29.12
CA VAL A 194 1.91 19.65 -30.06
C VAL A 194 2.21 20.68 -31.16
N PRO A 195 2.64 21.92 -30.84
CA PRO A 195 2.96 22.91 -31.89
C PRO A 195 4.18 22.52 -32.74
N ILE A 196 5.15 21.78 -32.18
CA ILE A 196 6.33 21.31 -32.92
C ILE A 196 5.90 20.31 -33.99
N LEU A 197 5.07 19.35 -33.65
CA LEU A 197 4.50 18.37 -34.58
C LEU A 197 3.66 19.06 -35.69
N GLU A 198 2.81 20.03 -35.32
CA GLU A 198 2.00 20.73 -36.30
C GLU A 198 2.87 21.55 -37.30
N GLN A 199 3.94 22.16 -36.80
CA GLN A 199 4.90 22.86 -37.68
C GLN A 199 5.62 21.89 -38.62
N ALA A 200 6.04 20.71 -38.16
CA ALA A 200 6.66 19.69 -39.01
C ALA A 200 5.69 19.16 -40.07
N LYS A 201 4.41 19.00 -39.73
CA LYS A 201 3.34 18.60 -40.65
C LYS A 201 3.09 19.67 -41.74
N VAL A 202 3.04 20.94 -41.38
CA VAL A 202 2.91 22.05 -42.32
C VAL A 202 4.12 22.08 -43.27
N SER A 203 5.34 21.95 -42.74
CA SER A 203 6.57 21.92 -43.54
C SER A 203 6.57 20.76 -44.55
N LEU A 204 6.12 19.56 -44.13
CA LEU A 204 5.99 18.42 -45.05
C LEU A 204 4.96 18.71 -46.16
N SER A 205 3.80 19.30 -45.81
CA SER A 205 2.79 19.67 -46.81
C SER A 205 3.32 20.69 -47.82
N GLU A 206 3.99 21.76 -47.35
CA GLU A 206 4.56 22.81 -48.22
C GLU A 206 5.64 22.25 -49.17
N THR A 207 6.52 21.34 -48.66
CA THR A 207 7.57 20.76 -49.50
C THR A 207 7.00 19.76 -50.51
N GLN A 208 5.94 19.03 -50.16
CA GLN A 208 5.21 18.16 -51.08
C GLN A 208 4.50 18.99 -52.18
N ASP A 209 3.80 20.05 -51.80
CA ASP A 209 3.12 20.95 -52.74
C ASP A 209 4.12 21.61 -53.73
N ALA A 210 5.30 21.99 -53.23
CA ALA A 210 6.37 22.55 -54.07
C ALA A 210 6.89 21.52 -55.09
N LEU A 211 7.05 20.26 -54.69
CA LEU A 211 7.45 19.17 -55.60
C LEU A 211 6.36 18.90 -56.64
N ASP A 212 5.09 18.84 -56.21
CA ASP A 212 3.95 18.53 -57.09
C ASP A 212 3.67 19.67 -58.09
N ALA A 213 3.95 20.92 -57.71
CA ALA A 213 3.82 22.08 -58.58
C ALA A 213 5.00 22.25 -59.59
N TYR A 214 6.09 21.49 -59.39
CA TYR A 214 7.24 21.61 -60.28
C TYR A 214 6.96 21.01 -61.65
N SER A 215 7.04 21.83 -62.69
CA SER A 215 6.83 21.42 -64.10
C SER A 215 8.03 21.74 -65.00
N GLY A 216 9.20 22.02 -64.41
CA GLY A 216 10.43 22.31 -65.15
C GLY A 216 11.14 21.02 -65.65
N ASP A 217 11.99 21.18 -66.66
CA ASP A 217 12.78 20.07 -67.24
C ASP A 217 14.16 19.90 -66.58
N ASP A 218 14.48 20.64 -65.52
CA ASP A 218 15.76 20.52 -64.79
C ASP A 218 15.71 19.41 -63.77
N GLU A 219 16.32 18.28 -64.08
CA GLU A 219 16.42 17.08 -63.24
C GLU A 219 17.17 17.36 -61.93
N SER A 220 18.12 18.29 -61.91
CA SER A 220 18.85 18.65 -60.70
C SER A 220 17.95 19.42 -59.73
N GLU A 221 17.11 20.32 -60.24
CA GLU A 221 16.16 21.05 -59.40
C GLU A 221 15.07 20.14 -58.83
N LYS A 222 14.55 19.21 -59.62
CA LYS A 222 13.59 18.20 -59.17
C LYS A 222 14.18 17.33 -58.05
N SER A 223 15.42 16.85 -58.22
CA SER A 223 16.12 16.05 -57.19
C SER A 223 16.33 16.83 -55.88
N ARG A 224 16.55 18.16 -55.95
CA ARG A 224 16.63 18.97 -54.73
C ARG A 224 15.29 19.09 -54.02
N LEU A 225 14.19 19.27 -54.74
CA LEU A 225 12.85 19.32 -54.19
C LEU A 225 12.48 17.97 -53.54
N GLU A 226 12.82 16.84 -54.18
CA GLU A 226 12.63 15.50 -53.63
C GLU A 226 13.41 15.32 -52.33
N LEU A 227 14.67 15.74 -52.27
CA LEU A 227 15.49 15.69 -51.05
C LEU A 227 14.86 16.54 -49.93
N THR A 228 14.45 17.76 -50.22
CA THR A 228 13.84 18.67 -49.22
C THR A 228 12.55 18.09 -48.67
N ARG A 229 11.70 17.49 -49.52
CA ARG A 229 10.50 16.81 -49.10
C ARG A 229 10.82 15.57 -48.21
N ASP A 230 11.85 14.78 -48.57
CA ASP A 230 12.23 13.59 -47.79
C ASP A 230 12.82 13.99 -46.44
N GLU A 231 13.58 15.09 -46.34
CA GLU A 231 14.04 15.64 -45.07
C GLU A 231 12.87 16.13 -44.19
N ALA A 232 11.88 16.80 -44.78
CA ALA A 232 10.68 17.24 -44.06
C ALA A 232 9.85 16.03 -43.55
N ARG A 233 9.73 14.98 -44.37
CA ARG A 233 9.06 13.76 -44.00
C ARG A 233 9.76 13.06 -42.81
N TYR A 234 11.08 12.94 -42.89
CA TYR A 234 11.85 12.33 -41.77
C TYR A 234 11.69 13.16 -40.47
N SER A 235 11.71 14.48 -40.58
CA SER A 235 11.45 15.35 -39.44
C SER A 235 10.05 15.16 -38.87
N PHE A 236 9.02 15.10 -39.71
CA PHE A 236 7.65 14.82 -39.27
C PHE A 236 7.53 13.49 -38.59
N GLU A 237 8.08 12.41 -39.15
CA GLU A 237 8.04 11.05 -38.56
C GLU A 237 8.70 11.03 -37.17
N LYS A 238 9.81 11.76 -37.00
CA LYS A 238 10.51 11.89 -35.73
C LYS A 238 9.66 12.63 -34.69
N GLU A 239 9.06 13.76 -35.05
CA GLU A 239 8.24 14.57 -34.16
C GLU A 239 6.92 13.86 -33.81
N ASP A 240 6.34 13.08 -34.73
CA ASP A 240 5.17 12.25 -34.47
C ASP A 240 5.49 11.13 -33.48
N ALA A 241 6.63 10.45 -33.62
CA ALA A 241 7.07 9.44 -32.67
C ALA A 241 7.27 10.03 -31.26
N THR A 242 7.87 11.22 -31.16
CA THR A 242 8.02 11.96 -29.89
C THR A 242 6.67 12.30 -29.28
N TYR A 243 5.73 12.78 -30.08
CA TYR A 243 4.36 13.09 -29.65
C TYR A 243 3.63 11.87 -29.08
N GLN A 244 3.68 10.74 -29.79
CA GLN A 244 3.03 9.49 -29.34
C GLN A 244 3.66 9.01 -28.03
N LEU A 245 4.98 9.04 -27.91
CA LEU A 245 5.67 8.64 -26.68
C LEU A 245 5.26 9.50 -25.48
N LEU A 246 5.23 10.82 -25.62
CA LEU A 246 4.83 11.73 -24.53
C LEU A 246 3.38 11.54 -24.13
N LYS A 247 2.50 11.31 -25.10
CA LYS A 247 1.10 10.99 -24.88
C LYS A 247 0.97 9.70 -24.06
N ASP A 248 1.66 8.63 -24.49
CA ASP A 248 1.62 7.35 -23.81
C ASP A 248 2.17 7.43 -22.36
N ILE A 249 3.24 8.22 -22.15
CA ILE A 249 3.80 8.46 -20.81
C ILE A 249 2.76 9.16 -19.92
N ALA A 250 2.12 10.23 -20.40
CA ALA A 250 1.13 10.97 -19.62
C ALA A 250 -0.08 10.10 -19.27
N GLU A 251 -0.61 9.33 -20.23
CA GLU A 251 -1.72 8.42 -20.02
C GLU A 251 -1.37 7.29 -19.05
N ASN A 252 -0.17 6.71 -19.15
CA ASN A 252 0.28 5.66 -18.24
C ASN A 252 0.49 6.16 -16.80
N LEU A 253 0.96 7.41 -16.63
CA LEU A 253 1.07 8.01 -15.30
C LEU A 253 -0.31 8.29 -14.68
N GLU A 254 -1.28 8.73 -15.47
CA GLU A 254 -2.68 8.88 -15.04
C GLU A 254 -3.28 7.54 -14.59
N VAL A 255 -3.14 6.49 -15.42
CA VAL A 255 -3.58 5.13 -15.06
C VAL A 255 -2.86 4.63 -13.81
N GLY A 256 -1.56 4.88 -13.69
CA GLY A 256 -0.78 4.53 -12.49
C GLY A 256 -1.30 5.21 -11.22
N TYR A 257 -1.69 6.47 -11.31
CA TYR A 257 -2.30 7.23 -10.22
C TYR A 257 -3.65 6.62 -9.79
N ASP A 258 -4.53 6.26 -10.74
CA ASP A 258 -5.85 5.69 -10.49
C ASP A 258 -5.76 4.28 -9.90
N VAL A 259 -4.84 3.45 -10.42
CA VAL A 259 -4.53 2.13 -9.84
C VAL A 259 -4.03 2.30 -8.41
N GLY A 260 -3.16 3.29 -8.18
CA GLY A 260 -2.66 3.63 -6.86
C GLY A 260 -3.77 4.00 -5.87
N GLU A 261 -4.80 4.71 -6.30
CA GLU A 261 -5.96 5.01 -5.46
C GLU A 261 -6.73 3.76 -5.05
N THR A 262 -6.91 2.84 -5.98
CA THR A 262 -7.57 1.56 -5.71
C THR A 262 -6.77 0.72 -4.72
N LEU A 263 -5.44 0.64 -4.88
CA LEU A 263 -4.56 -0.12 -4.01
C LEU A 263 -4.55 0.43 -2.57
N ILE A 264 -4.39 1.75 -2.41
CA ILE A 264 -4.37 2.36 -1.07
C ILE A 264 -5.72 2.24 -0.36
N THR A 265 -6.82 2.37 -1.09
CA THR A 265 -8.16 2.18 -0.55
C THR A 265 -8.34 0.75 -0.03
N LYS A 266 -7.88 -0.25 -0.77
CA LYS A 266 -7.96 -1.65 -0.38
C LYS A 266 -7.06 -1.95 0.82
N LEU A 267 -5.84 -1.41 0.85
CA LEU A 267 -4.94 -1.54 2.00
C LEU A 267 -5.57 -0.94 3.26
N LYS A 268 -6.14 0.27 3.15
CA LYS A 268 -6.83 0.93 4.26
C LYS A 268 -8.01 0.13 4.77
N GLN A 269 -8.85 -0.41 3.89
CA GLN A 269 -9.97 -1.27 4.29
C GLN A 269 -9.50 -2.51 5.05
N THR A 270 -8.43 -3.16 4.57
CA THR A 270 -7.84 -4.33 5.22
C THR A 270 -7.26 -3.97 6.58
N HIS A 271 -6.53 -2.86 6.66
CA HIS A 271 -5.99 -2.31 7.90
C HIS A 271 -7.09 -2.03 8.94
N ASP A 272 -8.17 -1.32 8.55
CA ASP A 272 -9.30 -1.00 9.43
C ASP A 272 -10.02 -2.24 9.97
N VAL A 273 -10.09 -3.32 9.17
CA VAL A 273 -10.64 -4.60 9.63
C VAL A 273 -9.72 -5.24 10.65
N LYS A 274 -8.42 -5.33 10.39
CA LYS A 274 -7.42 -5.87 11.32
C LYS A 274 -7.40 -5.09 12.64
N GLU A 275 -7.42 -3.76 12.57
CA GLU A 275 -7.44 -2.90 13.75
C GLU A 275 -8.70 -3.12 14.60
N ARG A 276 -9.87 -3.24 13.99
CA ARG A 276 -11.11 -3.55 14.71
C ARG A 276 -11.06 -4.90 15.41
N VAL A 277 -10.53 -5.93 14.74
CA VAL A 277 -10.36 -7.26 15.35
C VAL A 277 -9.39 -7.17 16.51
N TYR A 278 -8.25 -6.52 16.33
CA TYR A 278 -7.26 -6.31 17.38
C TYR A 278 -7.84 -5.57 18.59
N ARG A 279 -8.52 -4.44 18.39
CA ARG A 279 -9.14 -3.65 19.47
C ARG A 279 -10.18 -4.47 20.25
N ARG A 280 -11.01 -5.27 19.57
CA ARG A 280 -11.99 -6.14 20.22
C ARG A 280 -11.32 -7.20 21.07
N ALA A 281 -10.26 -7.82 20.55
CA ALA A 281 -9.50 -8.81 21.29
C ALA A 281 -8.84 -8.19 22.54
N VAL A 282 -8.18 -7.03 22.39
CA VAL A 282 -7.59 -6.31 23.53
C VAL A 282 -8.65 -5.98 24.58
N THR A 283 -9.80 -5.42 24.16
CA THR A 283 -10.90 -5.08 25.08
C THR A 283 -11.38 -6.33 25.82
N PHE A 284 -11.60 -7.44 25.11
CA PHE A 284 -12.06 -8.70 25.70
C PHE A 284 -11.10 -9.20 26.78
N PHE A 285 -9.80 -9.27 26.50
CA PHE A 285 -8.81 -9.76 27.43
C PHE A 285 -8.48 -8.80 28.57
N THR A 286 -8.68 -7.50 28.38
CA THR A 286 -8.46 -6.48 29.41
C THR A 286 -9.65 -6.37 30.39
N THR A 287 -10.88 -6.50 29.86
CA THR A 287 -12.10 -6.36 30.67
C THR A 287 -12.47 -7.64 31.43
N ASN A 288 -12.12 -8.81 30.89
CA ASN A 288 -12.23 -10.06 31.59
C ASN A 288 -10.92 -10.28 32.37
N ASP A 289 -10.84 -9.67 33.54
CA ASP A 289 -9.66 -9.74 34.40
C ASP A 289 -9.18 -11.18 34.51
N HIS A 290 -7.91 -11.42 34.21
CA HIS A 290 -7.28 -12.75 34.33
C HIS A 290 -7.47 -13.36 35.72
N SER A 291 -7.60 -12.54 36.74
CA SER A 291 -7.84 -12.99 38.10
C SER A 291 -9.21 -13.66 38.27
N ILE A 292 -10.27 -13.09 37.68
CA ILE A 292 -11.64 -13.63 37.79
C ILE A 292 -11.75 -14.96 37.05
N ILE A 293 -11.25 -15.02 35.80
CA ILE A 293 -11.32 -16.27 35.02
C ILE A 293 -10.46 -17.35 35.64
N ARG A 294 -9.26 -17.00 36.11
CA ARG A 294 -8.36 -17.92 36.79
C ARG A 294 -9.00 -18.47 38.09
N THR A 295 -9.63 -17.62 38.89
CA THR A 295 -10.31 -18.00 40.13
C THR A 295 -11.49 -18.93 39.86
N HIS A 296 -12.32 -18.64 38.87
CA HIS A 296 -13.42 -19.52 38.45
C HIS A 296 -12.92 -20.86 37.92
N THR A 297 -11.86 -20.87 37.11
CA THR A 297 -11.30 -22.09 36.54
C THR A 297 -10.63 -22.94 37.60
N LEU A 298 -9.88 -22.34 38.53
CA LEU A 298 -9.30 -23.03 39.68
C LEU A 298 -10.38 -23.62 40.60
N ARG A 299 -11.50 -22.90 40.81
CA ARG A 299 -12.63 -23.41 41.58
C ARG A 299 -13.26 -24.62 40.92
N ILE A 300 -13.44 -24.63 39.62
CA ILE A 300 -13.93 -25.77 38.83
C ILE A 300 -12.96 -26.95 38.93
N ASP A 301 -11.65 -26.72 38.79
CA ASP A 301 -10.62 -27.74 38.89
C ASP A 301 -10.55 -28.35 40.29
N CYS A 302 -10.69 -27.55 41.34
CA CYS A 302 -10.78 -28.02 42.71
C CYS A 302 -12.01 -28.93 42.92
N HIS A 303 -13.17 -28.55 42.40
CA HIS A 303 -14.37 -29.35 42.46
C HIS A 303 -14.27 -30.65 41.65
N ALA A 304 -13.72 -30.60 40.45
CA ALA A 304 -13.52 -31.78 39.61
C ALA A 304 -12.49 -32.77 40.16
N SER A 305 -11.57 -32.30 41.02
CA SER A 305 -10.52 -33.08 41.64
C SER A 305 -10.88 -33.53 43.08
N ALA A 306 -12.00 -33.04 43.65
CA ALA A 306 -12.37 -33.30 45.03
C ALA A 306 -12.76 -34.75 45.24
N THR A 307 -11.83 -35.52 45.80
CA THR A 307 -12.18 -36.62 46.68
C THR A 307 -12.65 -36.02 48.03
N PRO A 308 -13.52 -36.73 48.83
CA PRO A 308 -14.11 -36.18 50.05
C PRO A 308 -13.13 -35.69 51.14
N ARG A 309 -11.83 -35.77 50.92
CA ARG A 309 -10.76 -35.36 51.85
C ARG A 309 -10.14 -33.99 51.61
N ASN A 310 -10.48 -33.31 50.53
CA ASN A 310 -9.86 -32.00 50.18
C ASN A 310 -10.88 -30.85 50.18
N LEU A 311 -11.65 -30.68 51.24
CA LEU A 311 -12.52 -29.54 51.46
C LEU A 311 -11.78 -28.21 51.76
N SER A 312 -10.47 -28.28 52.05
CA SER A 312 -9.66 -27.07 52.37
C SER A 312 -9.47 -26.10 51.19
N CYS A 313 -9.62 -26.57 49.95
CA CYS A 313 -9.53 -25.73 48.79
C CYS A 313 -10.75 -24.80 48.59
N LEU A 314 -11.92 -25.22 49.12
CA LEU A 314 -13.17 -24.44 49.04
C LEU A 314 -13.26 -23.30 50.06
N LEU A 315 -12.60 -23.45 51.21
CA LEU A 315 -12.61 -22.44 52.29
C LEU A 315 -11.68 -21.25 51.98
N TYR A 316 -10.60 -21.50 51.23
CA TYR A 316 -9.63 -20.42 50.90
C TYR A 316 -10.12 -19.46 49.82
N THR A 317 -11.10 -19.84 49.00
CA THR A 317 -11.65 -18.96 47.93
C THR A 317 -12.88 -18.18 48.38
N SER A 318 -13.49 -18.51 49.51
CA SER A 318 -14.63 -17.77 50.06
C SER A 318 -14.20 -16.51 50.82
N ASP A 319 -13.03 -16.53 51.49
CA ASP A 319 -12.54 -15.38 52.27
C ASP A 319 -11.87 -14.30 51.42
N ALA A 320 -11.49 -14.61 50.17
CA ALA A 320 -10.90 -13.64 49.26
C ALA A 320 -11.93 -12.85 48.41
N ALA A 321 -13.22 -13.16 48.54
CA ALA A 321 -14.29 -12.48 47.81
C ALA A 321 -15.06 -11.48 48.69
N ASP A 322 -14.73 -11.38 49.98
CA ASP A 322 -15.38 -10.47 50.95
C ASP A 322 -14.44 -9.34 51.44
N GLU A 323 -13.23 -9.17 50.86
CA GLU A 323 -12.40 -7.98 50.99
C GLU A 323 -12.34 -7.25 49.61
#